data_1028c2723cf53745af25923034861a54
#
_entry.id   1028c2723cf53745af25923034861a54
#
_cell.length_a   1.000
_cell.length_b   1.000
_cell.length_c   1.000
_cell.angle_alpha   90.00
_cell.angle_beta   90.00
_cell.angle_gamma   90.00
#
_symmetry.space_group_name_H-M   'P 1'
#
loop_
_entity.id
_entity.type
_entity.pdbx_description
1 polymer ?
#
loop_
_entity_poly.entity_id
_entity_poly.type
_entity_poly.pdbx_seq_one_letter_code
_entity_poly.pdbx_strand_id
1 'polypeptide(L)'
;YHYIDGGPKSDQAAIQKIIETSEVPCTSVVLREENYGVGRNLIGARRDLFDLHGYERVILIEDDLIPGPNFIKTTLSLADWAKSYNDVGMVQVWNLPHREITEIDLDVVEPTHEHFYSYCIDVRVWNEIKETIYAYESQYLQGVSYANKDWRAIRKKFMKPRYTENRIMRESPLLLPSDFEHPAPFGKRLKRTVPTGQDAITALALWEKGFVRIATLAPRAVMKGVDGVHSTAEV
;
A
#
# COMPACT_ATOMS: atom_id res chain seq x y z
N TYR A 1 -14.22 -3.61 -7.88
CA TYR A 1 -13.37 -4.56 -8.62
C TYR A 1 -12.71 -5.52 -7.65
N HIS A 2 -12.74 -6.80 -7.97
CA HIS A 2 -11.99 -7.83 -7.26
C HIS A 2 -10.94 -8.42 -8.19
N TYR A 3 -9.68 -8.40 -7.79
CA TYR A 3 -8.56 -8.99 -8.53
C TYR A 3 -8.11 -10.26 -7.82
N ILE A 4 -8.54 -11.41 -8.34
CA ILE A 4 -8.30 -12.70 -7.72
C ILE A 4 -7.13 -13.38 -8.42
N ASP A 5 -6.09 -13.69 -7.65
CA ASP A 5 -4.91 -14.36 -8.17
C ASP A 5 -5.22 -15.81 -8.56
N GLY A 6 -4.46 -16.36 -9.50
CA GLY A 6 -4.63 -17.71 -10.01
C GLY A 6 -3.70 -18.72 -9.36
N GLY A 7 -3.69 -19.90 -9.95
CA GLY A 7 -2.79 -20.98 -9.57
C GLY A 7 -3.44 -22.04 -8.67
N PRO A 8 -2.71 -23.15 -8.40
CA PRO A 8 -3.29 -24.37 -7.83
C PRO A 8 -3.74 -24.24 -6.36
N LYS A 9 -3.37 -23.15 -5.69
CA LYS A 9 -3.81 -22.88 -4.30
C LYS A 9 -4.97 -21.89 -4.22
N SER A 10 -5.41 -21.32 -5.35
CA SER A 10 -6.48 -20.34 -5.39
C SER A 10 -7.81 -21.05 -5.69
N ASP A 11 -8.76 -20.96 -4.79
CA ASP A 11 -10.13 -21.39 -5.04
C ASP A 11 -10.95 -20.23 -5.60
N GLN A 12 -10.64 -19.87 -6.85
CA GLN A 12 -11.31 -18.75 -7.54
C GLN A 12 -12.83 -18.95 -7.62
N ALA A 13 -13.30 -20.19 -7.79
CA ALA A 13 -14.73 -20.48 -7.89
C ALA A 13 -15.45 -20.21 -6.56
N ALA A 14 -14.87 -20.63 -5.43
CA ALA A 14 -15.44 -20.33 -4.11
C ALA A 14 -15.44 -18.83 -3.81
N ILE A 15 -14.34 -18.13 -4.13
CA ILE A 15 -14.24 -16.69 -3.92
C ILE A 15 -15.26 -15.95 -4.79
N GLN A 16 -15.38 -16.32 -6.07
CA GLN A 16 -16.37 -15.72 -6.98
C GLN A 16 -17.80 -15.92 -6.46
N LYS A 17 -18.13 -17.11 -5.98
CA LYS A 17 -19.45 -17.39 -5.37
C LYS A 17 -19.72 -16.50 -4.15
N ILE A 18 -18.72 -16.28 -3.30
CA ILE A 18 -18.85 -15.37 -2.14
C ILE A 18 -19.15 -13.95 -2.62
N ILE A 19 -18.44 -13.46 -3.63
CA ILE A 19 -18.66 -12.12 -4.19
C ILE A 19 -20.06 -11.99 -4.77
N GLU A 20 -20.52 -12.99 -5.55
CA GLU A 20 -21.85 -13.00 -6.18
C GLU A 20 -22.99 -13.03 -5.16
N THR A 21 -22.77 -13.65 -4.00
CA THR A 21 -23.78 -13.72 -2.92
C THR A 21 -23.64 -12.57 -1.92
N SER A 22 -22.62 -11.73 -2.06
CA SER A 22 -22.40 -10.56 -1.20
C SER A 22 -23.35 -9.42 -1.55
N GLU A 23 -23.80 -8.68 -0.53
CA GLU A 23 -24.54 -7.43 -0.71
C GLU A 23 -23.65 -6.27 -1.15
N VAL A 24 -22.32 -6.46 -1.19
CA VAL A 24 -21.38 -5.43 -1.60
C VAL A 24 -21.42 -5.29 -3.13
N PRO A 25 -21.71 -4.09 -3.65
CA PRO A 25 -21.71 -3.86 -5.09
C PRO A 25 -20.36 -4.21 -5.72
N CYS A 26 -20.39 -5.06 -6.74
CA CYS A 26 -19.19 -5.42 -7.50
C CYS A 26 -19.40 -5.09 -8.99
N THR A 27 -18.50 -4.27 -9.54
CA THR A 27 -18.53 -3.91 -10.97
C THR A 27 -17.89 -5.00 -11.83
N SER A 28 -16.81 -5.62 -11.34
CA SER A 28 -16.09 -6.64 -12.11
C SER A 28 -15.24 -7.53 -11.18
N VAL A 29 -15.16 -8.80 -11.58
CA VAL A 29 -14.25 -9.79 -10.99
C VAL A 29 -13.20 -10.14 -12.05
N VAL A 30 -11.94 -9.88 -11.77
CA VAL A 30 -10.81 -10.20 -12.64
C VAL A 30 -10.12 -11.46 -12.11
N LEU A 31 -10.29 -12.56 -12.80
CA LEU A 31 -9.64 -13.82 -12.49
C LEU A 31 -8.32 -13.93 -13.26
N ARG A 32 -7.22 -14.10 -12.56
CA ARG A 32 -5.93 -14.35 -13.20
C ARG A 32 -5.81 -15.83 -13.59
N GLU A 33 -5.28 -16.11 -14.78
CA GLU A 33 -5.11 -17.48 -15.28
C GLU A 33 -4.03 -18.24 -14.51
N GLU A 34 -3.00 -17.55 -14.06
CA GLU A 34 -1.88 -18.11 -13.31
C GLU A 34 -1.62 -17.34 -12.00
N ASN A 35 -0.79 -17.88 -11.14
CA ASN A 35 -0.36 -17.17 -9.92
C ASN A 35 0.59 -16.02 -10.29
N TYR A 36 0.07 -14.81 -10.26
CA TYR A 36 0.86 -13.59 -10.48
C TYR A 36 1.69 -13.21 -9.25
N GLY A 37 1.28 -13.69 -8.07
CA GLY A 37 1.78 -13.26 -6.79
C GLY A 37 1.39 -11.82 -6.47
N VAL A 38 1.49 -11.45 -5.19
CA VAL A 38 1.03 -10.15 -4.68
C VAL A 38 1.54 -8.96 -5.50
N GLY A 39 2.82 -8.98 -5.91
CA GLY A 39 3.43 -7.86 -6.64
C GLY A 39 2.78 -7.60 -8.00
N ARG A 40 2.72 -8.60 -8.87
CA ARG A 40 2.13 -8.47 -10.22
C ARG A 40 0.63 -8.23 -10.15
N ASN A 41 -0.07 -8.88 -9.22
CA ASN A 41 -1.52 -8.71 -9.11
C ASN A 41 -1.89 -7.29 -8.69
N LEU A 42 -1.24 -6.72 -7.66
CA LEU A 42 -1.48 -5.35 -7.22
C LEU A 42 -1.01 -4.28 -8.21
N ILE A 43 0.10 -4.51 -8.92
CA ILE A 43 0.56 -3.60 -9.98
C ILE A 43 -0.42 -3.64 -11.15
N GLY A 44 -0.85 -4.84 -11.56
CA GLY A 44 -1.84 -5.03 -12.62
C GLY A 44 -3.17 -4.36 -12.28
N ALA A 45 -3.66 -4.52 -11.05
CA ALA A 45 -4.89 -3.86 -10.59
C ALA A 45 -4.79 -2.32 -10.71
N ARG A 46 -3.68 -1.72 -10.27
CA ARG A 46 -3.47 -0.27 -10.41
C ARG A 46 -3.40 0.18 -11.87
N ARG A 47 -2.71 -0.58 -12.72
CA ARG A 47 -2.67 -0.31 -14.17
C ARG A 47 -4.05 -0.34 -14.77
N ASP A 48 -4.81 -1.39 -14.52
CA ASP A 48 -6.15 -1.55 -15.06
C ASP A 48 -7.06 -0.40 -14.62
N LEU A 49 -7.05 -0.06 -13.35
CA LEU A 49 -7.93 0.98 -12.81
C LEU A 49 -7.55 2.39 -13.27
N PHE A 50 -6.28 2.73 -13.29
CA PHE A 50 -5.83 4.07 -13.68
C PHE A 50 -5.66 4.23 -15.19
N ASP A 51 -4.90 3.33 -15.83
CA ASP A 51 -4.49 3.54 -17.22
C ASP A 51 -5.53 3.01 -18.22
N LEU A 52 -6.27 1.93 -17.88
CA LEU A 52 -7.28 1.37 -18.75
C LEU A 52 -8.67 1.97 -18.49
N HIS A 53 -9.08 2.05 -17.23
CA HIS A 53 -10.41 2.55 -16.85
C HIS A 53 -10.46 4.05 -16.56
N GLY A 54 -9.32 4.71 -16.38
CA GLY A 54 -9.23 6.15 -16.21
C GLY A 54 -9.79 6.69 -14.91
N TYR A 55 -9.78 5.88 -13.83
CA TYR A 55 -10.23 6.36 -12.52
C TYR A 55 -9.30 7.44 -11.99
N GLU A 56 -9.88 8.49 -11.43
CA GLU A 56 -9.11 9.58 -10.82
C GLU A 56 -8.52 9.20 -9.47
N ARG A 57 -9.15 8.24 -8.78
CA ARG A 57 -8.76 7.79 -7.45
C ARG A 57 -9.06 6.31 -7.27
N VAL A 58 -8.17 5.62 -6.59
CA VAL A 58 -8.30 4.20 -6.28
C VAL A 58 -8.02 3.96 -4.80
N ILE A 59 -8.89 3.18 -4.15
CA ILE A 59 -8.64 2.60 -2.85
C ILE A 59 -8.32 1.13 -3.07
N LEU A 60 -7.13 0.71 -2.65
CA LEU A 60 -6.74 -0.70 -2.62
C LEU A 60 -6.94 -1.25 -1.21
N ILE A 61 -7.47 -2.46 -1.14
CA ILE A 61 -7.67 -3.20 0.13
C ILE A 61 -7.19 -4.62 -0.11
N GLU A 62 -6.28 -5.11 0.72
CA GLU A 62 -5.83 -6.50 0.69
C GLU A 62 -6.81 -7.40 1.46
N ASP A 63 -6.81 -8.69 1.16
CA ASP A 63 -7.79 -9.66 1.66
C ASP A 63 -7.59 -10.06 3.13
N ASP A 64 -6.46 -9.73 3.70
CA ASP A 64 -6.14 -9.92 5.12
C ASP A 64 -6.59 -8.76 6.03
N LEU A 65 -7.24 -7.74 5.45
CA LEU A 65 -7.74 -6.58 6.17
C LEU A 65 -9.27 -6.61 6.30
N ILE A 66 -9.78 -6.48 7.52
CA ILE A 66 -11.21 -6.31 7.79
C ILE A 66 -11.51 -4.83 8.03
N PRO A 67 -12.15 -4.15 7.07
CA PRO A 67 -12.56 -2.76 7.22
C PRO A 67 -13.62 -2.58 8.30
N GLY A 68 -13.45 -1.57 9.13
CA GLY A 68 -14.50 -1.12 10.07
C GLY A 68 -15.59 -0.30 9.36
N PRO A 69 -16.70 0.01 10.05
CA PRO A 69 -17.87 0.67 9.45
C PRO A 69 -17.59 2.01 8.78
N ASN A 70 -16.62 2.76 9.27
CA ASN A 70 -16.26 4.09 8.77
C ASN A 70 -15.02 4.08 7.87
N PHE A 71 -14.49 2.91 7.52
CA PHE A 71 -13.24 2.76 6.78
C PHE A 71 -13.24 3.55 5.47
N ILE A 72 -14.18 3.28 4.58
CA ILE A 72 -14.26 3.95 3.27
C ILE A 72 -14.52 5.45 3.43
N LYS A 73 -15.47 5.82 4.30
CA LYS A 73 -15.79 7.23 4.55
C LYS A 73 -14.57 8.01 5.05
N THR A 74 -13.85 7.46 6.01
CA THR A 74 -12.64 8.11 6.55
C THR A 74 -11.53 8.19 5.49
N THR A 75 -11.35 7.12 4.70
CA THR A 75 -10.36 7.12 3.60
C THR A 75 -10.64 8.22 2.59
N LEU A 76 -11.90 8.36 2.16
CA LEU A 76 -12.27 9.38 1.18
C LEU A 76 -12.13 10.80 1.77
N SER A 77 -12.58 11.02 3.00
CA SER A 77 -12.44 12.31 3.67
C SER A 77 -10.98 12.71 3.84
N LEU A 78 -10.12 11.76 4.23
CA LEU A 78 -8.69 12.00 4.36
C LEU A 78 -8.03 12.28 2.99
N ALA A 79 -8.44 11.56 1.95
CA ALA A 79 -7.93 11.77 0.60
C ALA A 79 -8.38 13.14 0.03
N ASP A 80 -9.60 13.59 0.32
CA ASP A 80 -10.07 14.92 -0.08
C ASP A 80 -9.32 16.03 0.66
N TRP A 81 -9.09 15.87 1.94
CA TRP A 81 -8.27 16.80 2.72
C TRP A 81 -6.83 16.84 2.18
N ALA A 82 -6.25 15.69 1.87
CA ALA A 82 -4.88 15.56 1.35
C ALA A 82 -4.68 16.25 -0.01
N LYS A 83 -5.72 16.45 -0.81
CA LYS A 83 -5.64 17.21 -2.09
C LYS A 83 -5.13 18.65 -1.91
N SER A 84 -5.30 19.22 -0.73
CA SER A 84 -4.80 20.56 -0.42
C SER A 84 -3.28 20.62 -0.26
N TYR A 85 -2.61 19.46 -0.26
CA TYR A 85 -1.18 19.33 -0.03
C TYR A 85 -0.52 18.62 -1.21
N ASN A 86 0.33 19.34 -1.93
CA ASN A 86 0.97 18.82 -3.13
C ASN A 86 1.95 17.67 -2.87
N ASP A 87 2.50 17.60 -1.68
CA ASP A 87 3.47 16.61 -1.25
C ASP A 87 2.84 15.34 -0.64
N VAL A 88 1.51 15.29 -0.39
CA VAL A 88 0.86 14.06 0.02
C VAL A 88 0.59 13.19 -1.20
N GLY A 89 1.22 12.00 -1.21
CA GLY A 89 1.10 11.05 -2.31
C GLY A 89 0.16 9.89 -2.03
N MET A 90 -0.04 9.56 -0.76
CA MET A 90 -0.85 8.40 -0.39
C MET A 90 -1.47 8.59 0.99
N VAL A 91 -2.70 8.15 1.15
CA VAL A 91 -3.39 8.17 2.44
C VAL A 91 -3.81 6.77 2.85
N GLN A 92 -3.74 6.49 4.14
CA GLN A 92 -4.11 5.22 4.75
C GLN A 92 -4.98 5.48 5.99
N VAL A 93 -5.88 4.57 6.28
CA VAL A 93 -6.69 4.60 7.52
C VAL A 93 -6.44 3.36 8.38
N TRP A 94 -5.36 2.68 8.06
CA TRP A 94 -4.77 1.63 8.86
C TRP A 94 -3.30 1.96 9.14
N ASN A 95 -2.90 1.81 10.39
CA ASN A 95 -1.54 2.03 10.85
C ASN A 95 -1.28 1.13 12.05
N LEU A 96 -0.02 0.78 12.31
CA LEU A 96 0.36 0.15 13.57
C LEU A 96 0.56 1.26 14.59
N PRO A 97 -0.33 1.39 15.58
CA PRO A 97 -0.16 2.43 16.58
C PRO A 97 1.11 2.15 17.41
N HIS A 98 1.91 3.17 17.57
CA HIS A 98 3.15 3.10 18.37
C HIS A 98 2.94 3.44 19.85
N ARG A 99 1.70 3.75 20.22
CA ARG A 99 1.25 4.01 21.59
C ARG A 99 -0.22 3.63 21.75
N GLU A 100 -0.69 3.61 22.97
CA GLU A 100 -2.11 3.42 23.26
C GLU A 100 -2.96 4.53 22.61
N ILE A 101 -4.06 4.14 22.01
CA ILE A 101 -4.99 5.03 21.30
C ILE A 101 -6.08 5.46 22.27
N THR A 102 -6.31 6.76 22.34
CA THR A 102 -7.37 7.39 23.14
C THR A 102 -8.40 8.08 22.24
N GLU A 103 -9.49 8.57 22.78
CA GLU A 103 -10.53 9.24 22.01
C GLU A 103 -10.02 10.49 21.26
N ILE A 104 -9.08 11.22 21.85
CA ILE A 104 -8.48 12.41 21.21
C ILE A 104 -7.59 12.06 20.00
N ASP A 105 -7.22 10.81 19.85
CA ASP A 105 -6.37 10.33 18.75
C ASP A 105 -7.17 9.93 17.51
N LEU A 106 -8.49 9.91 17.60
CA LEU A 106 -9.35 9.46 16.52
C LEU A 106 -9.21 10.30 15.25
N ASP A 107 -8.92 11.57 15.37
CA ASP A 107 -8.78 12.51 14.26
C ASP A 107 -7.31 12.88 13.97
N VAL A 108 -6.36 12.25 14.68
CA VAL A 108 -4.94 12.50 14.46
C VAL A 108 -4.48 11.81 13.18
N VAL A 109 -3.77 12.57 12.36
CA VAL A 109 -3.13 12.10 11.13
C VAL A 109 -1.62 12.27 11.27
N GLU A 110 -0.88 11.26 10.88
CA GLU A 110 0.57 11.28 10.95
C GLU A 110 1.21 10.69 9.68
N PRO A 111 2.46 10.99 9.39
CA PRO A 111 3.20 10.28 8.38
C PRO A 111 3.36 8.82 8.75
N THR A 112 3.28 7.94 7.75
CA THR A 112 3.42 6.51 7.97
C THR A 112 4.51 5.91 7.10
N HIS A 113 5.18 4.91 7.66
CA HIS A 113 6.14 4.05 6.96
C HIS A 113 5.69 2.59 7.00
N GLU A 114 4.50 2.35 7.50
CA GLU A 114 3.93 1.03 7.66
C GLU A 114 3.55 0.39 6.33
N HIS A 115 3.17 -0.87 6.40
CA HIS A 115 2.82 -1.70 5.24
C HIS A 115 1.60 -1.15 4.48
N PHE A 116 1.48 -1.53 3.22
CA PHE A 116 0.45 -1.07 2.30
C PHE A 116 -0.79 -1.97 2.28
N TYR A 117 -1.27 -2.46 3.40
CA TYR A 117 -2.45 -3.34 3.46
C TYR A 117 -3.72 -2.71 2.91
N SER A 118 -3.82 -1.40 3.00
CA SER A 118 -4.83 -0.61 2.34
C SER A 118 -4.39 0.83 2.22
N TYR A 119 -4.65 1.42 1.07
CA TYR A 119 -4.31 2.81 0.81
C TYR A 119 -5.18 3.41 -0.27
N CYS A 120 -5.26 4.72 -0.27
CA CYS A 120 -5.86 5.52 -1.32
C CYS A 120 -4.78 6.33 -2.03
N ILE A 121 -4.83 6.33 -3.36
CA ILE A 121 -3.92 7.08 -4.23
C ILE A 121 -4.72 7.75 -5.35
N ASP A 122 -4.35 8.99 -5.70
CA ASP A 122 -4.94 9.73 -6.80
C ASP A 122 -4.12 9.56 -8.09
N VAL A 123 -4.78 9.67 -9.24
CA VAL A 123 -4.16 9.55 -10.57
C VAL A 123 -3.00 10.51 -10.78
N ARG A 124 -3.05 11.70 -10.17
CA ARG A 124 -1.95 12.67 -10.17
C ARG A 124 -0.65 12.04 -9.68
N VAL A 125 -0.72 11.37 -8.54
CA VAL A 125 0.43 10.72 -7.92
C VAL A 125 0.83 9.47 -8.71
N TRP A 126 -0.17 8.67 -9.12
CA TRP A 126 0.08 7.48 -9.93
C TRP A 126 0.91 7.80 -11.18
N ASN A 127 0.55 8.84 -11.91
CA ASN A 127 1.25 9.26 -13.12
C ASN A 127 2.72 9.63 -12.88
N GLU A 128 3.06 10.14 -11.69
CA GLU A 128 4.42 10.47 -11.32
C GLU A 128 5.28 9.25 -10.97
N ILE A 129 4.66 8.18 -10.45
CA ILE A 129 5.41 7.04 -9.89
C ILE A 129 5.34 5.77 -10.75
N LYS A 130 4.35 5.63 -11.64
CA LYS A 130 4.05 4.40 -12.36
C LYS A 130 5.22 3.85 -13.17
N GLU A 131 6.03 4.70 -13.78
CA GLU A 131 7.16 4.26 -14.60
C GLU A 131 8.21 3.48 -13.79
N THR A 132 8.49 3.90 -12.56
CA THR A 132 9.39 3.17 -11.66
C THR A 132 8.81 1.80 -11.30
N ILE A 133 7.50 1.74 -11.07
CA ILE A 133 6.78 0.52 -10.70
C ILE A 133 6.71 -0.45 -11.90
N TYR A 134 6.43 0.06 -13.11
CA TYR A 134 6.42 -0.75 -14.34
C TYR A 134 7.79 -1.27 -14.72
N ALA A 135 8.84 -0.47 -14.54
CA ALA A 135 10.20 -0.92 -14.75
C ALA A 135 10.58 -2.04 -13.78
N TYR A 136 10.14 -1.97 -12.52
CA TYR A 136 10.32 -3.06 -11.58
C TYR A 136 9.57 -4.32 -12.01
N GLU A 137 8.29 -4.21 -12.34
CA GLU A 137 7.48 -5.35 -12.78
C GLU A 137 8.07 -6.03 -14.01
N SER A 138 8.34 -5.26 -15.08
CA SER A 138 8.82 -5.80 -16.35
C SER A 138 10.17 -6.50 -16.24
N GLN A 139 11.05 -5.99 -15.38
CA GLN A 139 12.41 -6.53 -15.26
C GLN A 139 12.52 -7.69 -14.26
N TYR A 140 11.66 -7.77 -13.26
CA TYR A 140 11.87 -8.66 -12.13
C TYR A 140 10.69 -9.57 -11.78
N LEU A 141 9.49 -9.29 -12.31
CA LEU A 141 8.32 -10.06 -11.95
C LEU A 141 7.69 -10.83 -13.12
N GLN A 142 7.96 -10.46 -14.38
CA GLN A 142 7.37 -11.16 -15.51
C GLN A 142 7.99 -12.53 -15.70
N GLY A 143 7.14 -13.56 -15.79
CA GLY A 143 7.57 -14.96 -15.98
C GLY A 143 8.34 -15.56 -14.81
N VAL A 144 8.38 -14.88 -13.66
CA VAL A 144 9.14 -15.31 -12.49
C VAL A 144 8.21 -15.43 -11.30
N SER A 145 8.23 -16.57 -10.61
CA SER A 145 7.50 -16.68 -9.34
C SER A 145 8.06 -15.70 -8.31
N TYR A 146 7.22 -15.22 -7.41
CA TYR A 146 7.62 -14.26 -6.39
C TYR A 146 8.83 -14.74 -5.57
N ALA A 147 8.91 -16.03 -5.26
CA ALA A 147 10.01 -16.64 -4.50
C ALA A 147 11.35 -16.64 -5.27
N ASN A 148 11.28 -16.68 -6.60
CA ASN A 148 12.47 -16.86 -7.48
C ASN A 148 12.97 -15.54 -8.10
N LYS A 149 12.36 -14.39 -7.75
CA LYS A 149 12.83 -13.10 -8.26
C LYS A 149 14.27 -12.81 -7.81
N ASP A 150 15.03 -12.13 -8.66
CA ASP A 150 16.43 -11.79 -8.37
C ASP A 150 16.54 -10.65 -7.35
N TRP A 151 16.45 -11.02 -6.07
CA TRP A 151 16.57 -10.10 -4.94
C TRP A 151 17.87 -9.29 -4.95
N ARG A 152 18.96 -9.86 -5.48
CA ARG A 152 20.26 -9.17 -5.52
C ARG A 152 20.27 -8.08 -6.57
N ALA A 153 19.77 -8.37 -7.78
CA ALA A 153 19.66 -7.39 -8.84
C ALA A 153 18.70 -6.26 -8.47
N ILE A 154 17.53 -6.57 -7.88
CA ILE A 154 16.57 -5.59 -7.37
C ILE A 154 17.24 -4.68 -6.34
N ARG A 155 17.91 -5.25 -5.35
CA ARG A 155 18.67 -4.49 -4.36
C ARG A 155 19.68 -3.55 -5.00
N LYS A 156 20.50 -4.05 -5.91
CA LYS A 156 21.54 -3.26 -6.57
C LYS A 156 20.96 -2.08 -7.34
N LYS A 157 19.80 -2.26 -7.99
CA LYS A 157 19.16 -1.23 -8.81
C LYS A 157 18.44 -0.18 -7.99
N PHE A 158 17.67 -0.59 -7.00
CA PHE A 158 16.75 0.29 -6.27
C PHE A 158 17.29 0.78 -4.91
N MET A 159 18.38 0.21 -4.41
CA MET A 159 19.01 0.71 -3.20
C MET A 159 19.68 2.06 -3.45
N LYS A 160 19.12 3.10 -2.87
CA LYS A 160 19.71 4.45 -2.91
C LYS A 160 20.43 4.71 -1.59
N PRO A 161 21.69 5.18 -1.61
CA PRO A 161 22.47 5.43 -0.38
C PRO A 161 21.84 6.44 0.58
N ARG A 162 20.96 7.29 0.07
CA ARG A 162 20.29 8.36 0.82
C ARG A 162 18.79 8.16 1.01
N TYR A 163 18.26 6.98 0.68
CA TYR A 163 16.87 6.70 0.92
C TYR A 163 16.59 6.64 2.43
N THR A 164 15.96 7.70 2.91
CA THR A 164 15.43 7.77 4.27
C THR A 164 14.07 8.45 4.18
N GLU A 165 13.00 7.78 4.53
CA GLU A 165 11.68 8.42 4.57
C GLU A 165 11.62 9.58 5.58
N ASN A 166 12.47 9.56 6.59
CA ASN A 166 12.64 10.67 7.54
C ASN A 166 12.92 12.03 6.88
N ARG A 167 13.53 12.04 5.69
CA ARG A 167 13.76 13.29 4.96
C ARG A 167 12.45 13.95 4.53
N ILE A 168 11.53 13.14 3.96
CA ILE A 168 10.22 13.65 3.52
C ILE A 168 9.45 14.23 4.70
N MET A 169 9.48 13.54 5.84
CA MET A 169 8.82 13.98 7.06
C MET A 169 9.31 15.36 7.54
N ARG A 170 10.61 15.65 7.40
CA ARG A 170 11.18 16.95 7.79
C ARG A 170 10.89 18.06 6.79
N GLU A 171 10.64 17.71 5.54
CA GLU A 171 10.44 18.64 4.44
C GLU A 171 8.96 18.88 4.13
N SER A 172 8.06 18.08 4.70
CA SER A 172 6.63 18.20 4.45
C SER A 172 5.98 19.34 5.24
N PRO A 173 5.19 20.20 4.59
CA PRO A 173 4.46 21.27 5.29
C PRO A 173 3.35 20.75 6.21
N LEU A 174 2.96 19.46 6.11
CA LEU A 174 2.02 18.82 7.02
C LEU A 174 2.62 18.56 8.40
N LEU A 175 3.95 18.57 8.50
CA LEU A 175 4.66 18.25 9.71
C LEU A 175 5.08 19.54 10.38
N LEU A 176 4.45 19.84 11.48
CA LEU A 176 4.99 20.82 12.41
C LEU A 176 6.26 20.23 13.04
N PRO A 177 7.44 20.79 12.77
CA PRO A 177 8.73 20.18 13.16
C PRO A 177 8.87 19.93 14.66
N SER A 178 8.07 20.61 15.48
CA SER A 178 8.11 20.53 16.94
C SER A 178 7.35 19.34 17.53
N ASP A 179 6.42 18.73 16.77
CA ASP A 179 5.48 17.78 17.35
C ASP A 179 5.81 16.33 16.99
N PHE A 180 6.79 16.11 16.11
CA PHE A 180 7.19 14.80 15.64
C PHE A 180 8.63 14.45 16.02
N GLU A 181 8.86 14.18 17.28
CA GLU A 181 9.96 13.28 17.64
C GLU A 181 9.54 11.85 17.28
N HIS A 182 9.90 11.43 16.08
CA HIS A 182 9.73 10.02 15.71
C HIS A 182 10.54 9.17 16.68
N PRO A 183 9.92 8.20 17.35
CA PRO A 183 10.65 7.29 18.22
C PRO A 183 11.75 6.61 17.39
N ALA A 184 12.98 6.70 17.88
CA ALA A 184 14.21 6.18 17.27
C ALA A 184 14.17 4.75 16.65
N PRO A 185 13.21 3.86 16.98
CA PRO A 185 13.06 2.56 16.35
C PRO A 185 12.79 2.60 14.85
N PHE A 186 12.04 3.58 14.34
CA PHE A 186 11.68 3.64 12.91
C PHE A 186 12.89 3.98 12.02
N GLY A 187 13.70 4.94 12.39
CA GLY A 187 14.90 5.28 11.62
C GLY A 187 15.92 4.13 11.49
N LYS A 188 15.96 3.22 12.47
CA LYS A 188 16.80 2.01 12.40
C LYS A 188 16.19 0.92 11.53
N ARG A 189 14.88 0.78 11.49
CA ARG A 189 14.17 -0.20 10.65
C ARG A 189 14.31 0.16 9.17
N LEU A 190 14.08 1.40 8.81
CA LEU A 190 14.17 1.88 7.43
C LEU A 190 15.59 1.77 6.84
N LYS A 191 16.63 1.99 7.62
CA LYS A 191 18.03 1.77 7.18
C LYS A 191 18.34 0.32 6.79
N ARG A 192 17.52 -0.65 7.21
CA ARG A 192 17.69 -2.08 6.92
C ARG A 192 16.73 -2.60 5.87
N THR A 193 15.68 -1.86 5.54
CA THR A 193 14.69 -2.30 4.55
C THR A 193 15.22 -1.99 3.17
N VAL A 194 15.67 -3.02 2.49
CA VAL A 194 16.09 -2.89 1.10
C VAL A 194 14.87 -3.12 0.24
N PRO A 195 14.52 -2.18 -0.65
CA PRO A 195 13.34 -2.29 -1.49
C PRO A 195 13.45 -3.50 -2.44
N THR A 196 12.67 -4.51 -2.18
CA THR A 196 12.63 -5.75 -2.97
C THR A 196 11.22 -6.22 -3.28
N GLY A 197 10.23 -5.78 -2.52
CA GLY A 197 8.80 -6.02 -2.76
C GLY A 197 8.13 -4.84 -3.45
N GLN A 198 6.93 -5.04 -3.96
CA GLN A 198 6.16 -4.00 -4.65
C GLN A 198 5.85 -2.81 -3.73
N ASP A 199 5.62 -3.03 -2.45
CA ASP A 199 5.38 -1.98 -1.46
C ASP A 199 6.59 -1.08 -1.30
N ALA A 200 7.76 -1.70 -1.08
CA ALA A 200 8.99 -0.95 -0.90
C ALA A 200 9.40 -0.19 -2.18
N ILE A 201 9.12 -0.75 -3.37
CA ILE A 201 9.34 -0.04 -4.64
C ILE A 201 8.35 1.11 -4.80
N THR A 202 7.09 0.92 -4.41
CA THR A 202 6.09 2.00 -4.42
C THR A 202 6.48 3.11 -3.45
N ALA A 203 6.92 2.76 -2.23
CA ALA A 203 7.40 3.74 -1.26
C ALA A 203 8.63 4.50 -1.77
N LEU A 204 9.58 3.80 -2.41
CA LEU A 204 10.74 4.43 -3.03
C LEU A 204 10.33 5.41 -4.14
N ALA A 205 9.42 5.00 -5.03
CA ALA A 205 8.93 5.85 -6.12
C ALA A 205 8.24 7.11 -5.60
N LEU A 206 7.41 6.99 -4.57
CA LEU A 206 6.81 8.15 -3.87
C LEU A 206 7.89 9.07 -3.31
N TRP A 207 8.85 8.51 -2.57
CA TRP A 207 9.93 9.28 -1.98
C TRP A 207 10.81 10.00 -3.02
N GLU A 208 11.16 9.34 -4.13
CA GLU A 208 11.94 9.95 -5.22
C GLU A 208 11.23 11.16 -5.85
N LYS A 209 9.91 11.18 -5.80
CA LYS A 209 9.07 12.27 -6.30
C LYS A 209 8.71 13.31 -5.24
N GLY A 210 9.22 13.17 -4.02
CA GLY A 210 8.96 14.08 -2.91
C GLY A 210 7.62 13.89 -2.23
N PHE A 211 6.95 12.76 -2.45
CA PHE A 211 5.68 12.45 -1.81
C PHE A 211 5.85 11.81 -0.44
N VAL A 212 4.99 12.20 0.48
CA VAL A 212 4.83 11.60 1.81
C VAL A 212 3.59 10.72 1.85
N ARG A 213 3.63 9.66 2.64
CA ARG A 213 2.48 8.84 3.00
C ARG A 213 1.96 9.26 4.35
N ILE A 214 0.65 9.37 4.50
CA ILE A 214 0.02 9.70 5.77
C ILE A 214 -1.01 8.64 6.15
N ALA A 215 -1.21 8.47 7.45
CA ALA A 215 -2.22 7.58 7.98
C ALA A 215 -2.95 8.21 9.18
N THR A 216 -4.16 7.71 9.46
CA THR A 216 -4.78 7.99 10.76
C THR A 216 -4.00 7.26 11.85
N LEU A 217 -3.77 7.91 12.99
CA LEU A 217 -3.13 7.29 14.14
C LEU A 217 -3.97 6.13 14.68
N ALA A 218 -5.29 6.34 14.79
CA ALA A 218 -6.23 5.29 15.15
C ALA A 218 -6.61 4.46 13.92
N PRO A 219 -6.33 3.14 13.90
CA PRO A 219 -6.67 2.28 12.78
C PRO A 219 -8.19 2.14 12.60
N ARG A 220 -8.65 2.13 11.34
CA ARG A 220 -10.06 1.93 10.95
C ARG A 220 -10.33 0.54 10.41
N ALA A 221 -9.39 -0.36 10.54
CA ALA A 221 -9.49 -1.74 10.13
C ALA A 221 -8.69 -2.63 11.07
N VAL A 222 -8.94 -3.93 11.02
CA VAL A 222 -8.24 -4.95 11.80
C VAL A 222 -7.60 -5.94 10.84
N MET A 223 -6.35 -6.31 11.09
CA MET A 223 -5.71 -7.41 10.38
C MET A 223 -6.27 -8.75 10.86
N LYS A 224 -6.55 -9.63 9.91
CA LYS A 224 -7.01 -11.00 10.17
C LYS A 224 -6.20 -12.00 9.33
N GLY A 225 -4.90 -11.85 9.26
CA GLY A 225 -4.05 -12.87 8.67
C GLY A 225 -3.73 -13.95 9.70
N VAL A 226 -4.50 -15.05 9.70
CA VAL A 226 -4.19 -16.22 10.55
C VAL A 226 -3.31 -17.22 9.79
N ASP A 227 -3.47 -17.29 8.46
CA ASP A 227 -2.71 -18.17 7.58
C ASP A 227 -2.31 -17.44 6.29
N GLY A 228 -1.11 -16.91 6.26
CA GLY A 228 -0.57 -16.23 5.08
C GLY A 228 0.91 -16.56 4.84
N VAL A 229 1.45 -16.12 3.71
CA VAL A 229 2.88 -16.31 3.40
C VAL A 229 3.79 -15.67 4.44
N HIS A 230 3.28 -14.69 5.17
CA HIS A 230 4.02 -13.91 6.18
C HIS A 230 3.39 -13.94 7.57
N SER A 231 2.27 -14.63 7.76
CA SER A 231 1.61 -14.80 9.06
C SER A 231 1.45 -16.27 9.38
N THR A 232 1.93 -16.67 10.53
CA THR A 232 1.70 -17.99 11.11
C THR A 232 0.91 -17.79 12.40
N ALA A 233 0.10 -18.79 12.79
CA ALA A 233 -0.73 -18.75 14.00
C ALA A 233 0.05 -18.59 15.32
N GLU A 234 1.36 -18.40 15.27
CA GLU A 234 2.26 -18.28 16.44
C GLU A 234 2.79 -16.85 16.66
N VAL A 235 2.13 -15.81 16.08
CA VAL A 235 2.51 -14.42 16.32
C VAL A 235 1.40 -13.67 17.03
#